data_36e95903f571491a55e0e97d9d18c440
#
_entry.id   36e95903f571491a55e0e97d9d18c440
#
_cell.length_a   1.000
_cell.length_b   1.000
_cell.length_c   1.000
_cell.angle_alpha   90.00
_cell.angle_beta   90.00
_cell.angle_gamma   90.00
#
_symmetry.space_group_name_H-M   'P 1'
#
loop_
_entity.id
_entity.type
_entity.pdbx_description
1 polymer ?
#
loop_
_entity_poly.entity_id
_entity_poly.type
_entity_poly.pdbx_seq_one_letter_code
_entity_poly.pdbx_strand_id
1 'polypeptide(L)'
;MSRSKDYPVSLISVGSLKENLHFGDFSQNWWETRQSNNSNDIDNISILYPIRIGMETMVILNETQFFITVVQGCEGSLYQPGYICEVNGKKSEVFSNSSAAITNTYQELFSSKSKFSGPLIMGHNKSKINEQILADITFYPFN
;
A
#
# COMPACT_ATOMS: atom_id res chain seq x y z
N MET A 1 -1.76 23.00 -14.80
CA MET A 1 -1.33 21.82 -15.49
C MET A 1 -1.29 20.61 -14.56
N SER A 2 -1.95 19.59 -14.95
CA SER A 2 -1.93 18.34 -14.20
C SER A 2 -0.69 17.56 -14.56
N ARG A 3 -0.04 17.01 -13.58
CA ARG A 3 1.02 16.06 -13.81
C ARG A 3 0.83 14.91 -12.85
N SER A 4 1.18 13.74 -13.31
CA SER A 4 1.09 12.58 -12.44
C SER A 4 2.09 12.73 -11.30
N LYS A 5 1.65 12.37 -10.12
CA LYS A 5 2.53 12.39 -8.97
C LYS A 5 3.31 11.09 -8.95
N ASP A 6 4.62 11.23 -8.93
CA ASP A 6 5.50 10.07 -8.91
C ASP A 6 6.48 10.25 -7.77
N TYR A 7 6.31 9.40 -6.76
CA TYR A 7 7.12 9.48 -5.56
C TYR A 7 8.24 8.46 -5.63
N PRO A 8 9.42 8.80 -5.09
CA PRO A 8 10.51 7.82 -5.01
C PRO A 8 10.18 6.80 -3.91
N VAL A 9 9.69 5.65 -4.33
CA VAL A 9 9.26 4.58 -3.43
C VAL A 9 10.18 3.38 -3.58
N SER A 10 10.61 2.84 -2.44
CA SER A 10 11.41 1.63 -2.39
C SER A 10 10.65 0.55 -1.64
N LEU A 11 10.68 -0.67 -2.17
CA LEU A 11 10.09 -1.81 -1.47
C LEU A 11 11.12 -2.36 -0.50
N ILE A 12 10.81 -2.29 0.78
CA ILE A 12 11.71 -2.76 1.84
C ILE A 12 11.46 -4.23 2.14
N SER A 13 10.19 -4.62 2.22
CA SER A 13 9.80 -5.99 2.50
C SER A 13 8.56 -6.33 1.68
N VAL A 14 8.59 -7.51 1.04
CA VAL A 14 7.44 -7.98 0.26
C VAL A 14 6.29 -8.37 1.17
N GLY A 15 6.60 -8.81 2.38
CA GLY A 15 5.58 -9.34 3.28
C GLY A 15 5.20 -10.77 2.91
N SER A 16 4.09 -11.23 3.43
CA SER A 16 3.68 -12.61 3.22
C SER A 16 2.16 -12.73 3.05
N LEU A 17 1.76 -13.83 2.44
CA LEU A 17 0.37 -14.19 2.32
C LEU A 17 -0.01 -15.11 3.47
N LYS A 18 -1.22 -14.94 3.99
CA LYS A 18 -1.77 -15.82 5.00
C LYS A 18 -2.97 -16.52 4.41
N GLU A 19 -2.94 -17.86 4.40
CA GLU A 19 -3.97 -18.64 3.75
C GLU A 19 -5.35 -18.34 4.29
N ASN A 20 -5.49 -18.24 5.60
CA ASN A 20 -6.79 -18.01 6.22
C ASN A 20 -7.32 -16.60 5.99
N LEU A 21 -6.45 -15.66 5.60
CA LEU A 21 -6.87 -14.29 5.31
C LEU A 21 -7.00 -14.06 3.83
N HIS A 22 -5.96 -14.37 3.07
CA HIS A 22 -5.92 -14.05 1.65
C HIS A 22 -6.75 -14.98 0.80
N PHE A 23 -7.03 -16.20 1.28
CA PHE A 23 -7.79 -17.20 0.54
C PHE A 23 -8.97 -17.76 1.33
N GLY A 24 -9.34 -17.10 2.44
CA GLY A 24 -10.44 -17.52 3.28
C GLY A 24 -11.69 -16.67 3.10
N ASP A 25 -12.56 -16.72 4.09
CA ASP A 25 -13.87 -16.05 4.04
C ASP A 25 -13.75 -14.54 3.95
N PHE A 26 -12.67 -13.97 4.42
CA PHE A 26 -12.47 -12.53 4.43
C PHE A 26 -11.47 -12.08 3.39
N SER A 27 -11.25 -12.89 2.36
CA SER A 27 -10.23 -12.62 1.35
C SER A 27 -10.44 -11.28 0.65
N GLN A 28 -11.68 -10.83 0.49
CA GLN A 28 -11.96 -9.57 -0.17
C GLN A 28 -11.31 -8.38 0.55
N ASN A 29 -11.06 -8.49 1.84
CA ASN A 29 -10.40 -7.43 2.60
C ASN A 29 -8.91 -7.34 2.31
N TRP A 30 -8.34 -8.38 1.69
CA TRP A 30 -6.89 -8.51 1.54
C TRP A 30 -6.42 -8.48 0.10
N TRP A 31 -7.30 -8.09 -0.81
CA TRP A 31 -6.95 -7.91 -2.22
C TRP A 31 -7.54 -6.61 -2.72
N GLU A 32 -6.78 -5.93 -3.56
CA GLU A 32 -7.24 -4.69 -4.17
C GLU A 32 -6.97 -4.73 -5.66
N THR A 33 -7.72 -3.92 -6.41
CA THR A 33 -7.51 -3.78 -7.83
C THR A 33 -6.96 -2.42 -8.14
N ARG A 34 -6.16 -2.35 -9.19
CA ARG A 34 -5.62 -1.10 -9.66
C ARG A 34 -5.64 -1.07 -11.17
N GLN A 35 -6.05 0.06 -11.71
CA GLN A 35 -6.08 0.27 -13.14
C GLN A 35 -4.66 0.43 -13.68
N SER A 36 -4.41 -0.18 -14.83
CA SER A 36 -3.17 0.06 -15.54
C SER A 36 -3.22 1.48 -16.11
N ASN A 37 -2.16 2.25 -15.87
CA ASN A 37 -2.07 3.60 -16.41
C ASN A 37 -1.23 3.66 -17.68
N ASN A 38 -1.16 2.57 -18.39
CA ASN A 38 -0.45 2.54 -19.65
C ASN A 38 -1.26 3.31 -20.69
N SER A 39 -0.74 4.44 -21.12
CA SER A 39 -1.44 5.32 -22.03
C SER A 39 -1.64 4.70 -23.42
N ASN A 40 -0.91 3.65 -23.73
CA ASN A 40 -1.04 2.95 -25.00
C ASN A 40 -2.08 1.85 -24.95
N ASP A 41 -2.62 1.55 -23.78
CA ASP A 41 -3.62 0.53 -23.65
C ASP A 41 -4.99 1.10 -23.97
N ILE A 42 -5.61 0.54 -24.96
CA ILE A 42 -6.99 0.88 -25.29
C ILE A 42 -7.90 0.28 -24.23
N ASP A 43 -7.53 -0.88 -23.74
CA ASP A 43 -8.29 -1.57 -22.68
C ASP A 43 -7.66 -1.28 -21.35
N ASN A 44 -8.43 -0.67 -20.46
CA ASN A 44 -7.98 -0.47 -19.09
C ASN A 44 -7.94 -1.80 -18.38
N ILE A 45 -6.75 -2.29 -18.11
CA ILE A 45 -6.56 -3.57 -17.46
C ILE A 45 -6.48 -3.35 -15.96
N SER A 46 -7.37 -4.02 -15.24
CA SER A 46 -7.33 -4.00 -13.78
C SER A 46 -6.36 -5.06 -13.30
N ILE A 47 -5.47 -4.66 -12.41
CA ILE A 47 -4.52 -5.57 -11.79
C ILE A 47 -5.01 -5.87 -10.38
N LEU A 48 -5.19 -7.16 -10.08
CA LEU A 48 -5.54 -7.60 -8.74
C LEU A 48 -4.26 -7.92 -7.98
N TYR A 49 -4.09 -7.33 -6.82
CA TYR A 49 -2.89 -7.57 -6.03
C TYR A 49 -3.25 -7.78 -4.57
N PRO A 50 -2.43 -8.57 -3.85
CA PRO A 50 -2.69 -8.84 -2.44
C PRO A 50 -2.15 -7.74 -1.54
N ILE A 51 -2.82 -7.55 -0.41
CA ILE A 51 -2.32 -6.69 0.66
C ILE A 51 -1.57 -7.62 1.62
N ARG A 52 -0.25 -7.67 1.49
CA ARG A 52 0.57 -8.65 2.21
C ARG A 52 0.91 -8.15 3.60
N ILE A 53 0.80 -9.06 4.57
CA ILE A 53 1.15 -8.73 5.94
C ILE A 53 2.67 -8.61 6.04
N GLY A 54 3.13 -7.52 6.63
CA GLY A 54 4.56 -7.26 6.74
C GLY A 54 5.16 -6.57 5.54
N MET A 55 4.36 -6.30 4.50
CA MET A 55 4.86 -5.49 3.39
C MET A 55 5.24 -4.12 3.91
N GLU A 56 6.43 -3.68 3.54
CA GLU A 56 6.92 -2.39 3.98
C GLU A 56 7.50 -1.65 2.80
N THR A 57 7.10 -0.39 2.65
CA THR A 57 7.66 0.49 1.62
C THR A 57 8.21 1.74 2.28
N MET A 58 9.19 2.34 1.65
CA MET A 58 9.78 3.60 2.08
C MET A 58 9.58 4.62 0.96
N VAL A 59 9.05 5.77 1.32
CA VAL A 59 8.86 6.87 0.38
C VAL A 59 9.56 8.10 0.93
N ILE A 60 10.12 8.91 0.02
CA ILE A 60 10.77 10.16 0.41
C ILE A 60 9.83 11.30 0.08
N LEU A 61 9.43 12.03 1.12
CA LEU A 61 8.56 13.19 1.00
C LEU A 61 9.21 14.32 1.78
N ASN A 62 9.35 15.47 1.13
CA ASN A 62 9.95 16.65 1.77
C ASN A 62 11.30 16.30 2.39
N GLU A 63 12.13 15.56 1.64
CA GLU A 63 13.47 15.13 2.03
C GLU A 63 13.50 14.27 3.28
N THR A 64 12.39 13.63 3.59
CA THR A 64 12.24 12.81 4.79
C THR A 64 11.77 11.42 4.40
N GLN A 65 12.32 10.39 5.04
CA GLN A 65 11.95 9.01 4.76
C GLN A 65 10.76 8.61 5.62
N PHE A 66 9.70 8.16 4.96
CA PHE A 66 8.51 7.62 5.61
C PHE A 66 8.38 6.15 5.28
N PHE A 67 8.17 5.33 6.29
CA PHE A 67 8.03 3.89 6.13
C PHE A 67 6.59 3.51 6.43
N ILE A 68 5.97 2.73 5.52
CA ILE A 68 4.60 2.26 5.72
C ILE A 68 4.62 0.75 5.75
N THR A 69 4.08 0.19 6.83
CA THR A 69 4.05 -1.25 7.06
C THR A 69 2.62 -1.72 7.18
N VAL A 70 2.31 -2.83 6.51
CA VAL A 70 1.01 -3.47 6.60
C VAL A 70 1.04 -4.46 7.77
N VAL A 71 0.03 -4.34 8.63
CA VAL A 71 -0.09 -5.25 9.78
C VAL A 71 -1.46 -5.91 9.74
N GLN A 72 -1.61 -7.00 10.48
CA GLN A 72 -2.89 -7.68 10.60
C GLN A 72 -3.68 -7.01 11.70
N GLY A 73 -4.86 -6.52 11.35
CA GLY A 73 -5.78 -6.00 12.34
C GLY A 73 -5.87 -4.50 12.36
N CYS A 74 -7.09 -4.02 12.47
CA CYS A 74 -7.39 -2.60 12.58
C CYS A 74 -8.74 -2.47 13.26
N GLU A 75 -8.84 -1.49 14.18
CA GLU A 75 -10.11 -1.17 14.84
C GLU A 75 -10.76 -2.38 15.52
N GLY A 76 -9.90 -3.22 16.13
CA GLY A 76 -10.40 -4.37 16.86
C GLY A 76 -10.72 -5.59 16.03
N SER A 77 -10.48 -5.55 14.73
CA SER A 77 -10.72 -6.68 13.84
C SER A 77 -9.42 -7.24 13.27
N LEU A 78 -9.19 -8.52 13.45
CA LEU A 78 -8.02 -9.20 12.88
C LEU A 78 -8.26 -9.63 11.43
N TYR A 79 -9.46 -9.39 10.90
CA TYR A 79 -9.80 -9.77 9.53
C TYR A 79 -9.62 -8.64 8.54
N GLN A 80 -9.05 -7.53 8.99
CA GLN A 80 -8.81 -6.37 8.15
C GLN A 80 -7.34 -5.97 8.22
N PRO A 81 -6.79 -5.45 7.11
CA PRO A 81 -5.44 -4.94 7.15
C PRO A 81 -5.36 -3.63 7.91
N GLY A 82 -4.23 -3.39 8.53
CA GLY A 82 -3.92 -2.12 9.16
C GLY A 82 -2.64 -1.57 8.60
N TYR A 83 -2.42 -0.28 8.77
CA TYR A 83 -1.26 0.42 8.22
C TYR A 83 -0.64 1.31 9.28
N ILE A 84 0.67 1.19 9.43
CA ILE A 84 1.45 2.00 10.37
C ILE A 84 2.47 2.79 9.56
N CYS A 85 2.59 4.08 9.86
CA CYS A 85 3.59 4.92 9.25
C CYS A 85 4.65 5.28 10.28
N GLU A 86 5.92 5.10 9.90
CA GLU A 86 7.04 5.42 10.77
C GLU A 86 7.91 6.49 10.14
N VAL A 87 8.27 7.49 10.93
CA VAL A 87 9.16 8.55 10.49
C VAL A 87 10.03 8.97 11.67
N ASN A 88 11.33 9.13 11.41
CA ASN A 88 12.29 9.53 12.42
C ASN A 88 12.28 8.63 13.66
N GLY A 89 12.04 7.32 13.44
CA GLY A 89 12.02 6.34 14.51
C GLY A 89 10.73 6.32 15.33
N LYS A 90 9.74 7.10 14.93
CA LYS A 90 8.47 7.18 15.66
C LYS A 90 7.36 6.58 14.82
N LYS A 91 6.62 5.64 15.39
CA LYS A 91 5.53 4.95 14.69
C LYS A 91 4.19 5.60 15.03
N SER A 92 3.34 5.65 14.00
CA SER A 92 1.96 6.10 14.18
C SER A 92 1.10 5.02 14.81
N GLU A 93 -0.14 5.38 15.13
CA GLU A 93 -1.13 4.37 15.43
C GLU A 93 -1.49 3.59 14.16
N VAL A 94 -2.32 2.56 14.31
CA VAL A 94 -2.77 1.75 13.19
C VAL A 94 -3.94 2.42 12.50
N PHE A 95 -3.82 2.60 11.19
CA PHE A 95 -4.89 3.20 10.38
C PHE A 95 -5.51 2.13 9.48
N SER A 96 -6.75 2.37 9.06
CA SER A 96 -7.48 1.41 8.24
C SER A 96 -7.07 1.44 6.77
N ASN A 97 -6.33 2.46 6.35
CA ASN A 97 -5.83 2.53 4.97
C ASN A 97 -4.52 3.30 4.94
N SER A 98 -3.77 3.07 3.86
CA SER A 98 -2.45 3.67 3.74
C SER A 98 -2.52 5.17 3.52
N SER A 99 -3.57 5.66 2.86
CA SER A 99 -3.73 7.11 2.66
C SER A 99 -3.82 7.85 3.99
N ALA A 100 -4.61 7.32 4.92
CA ALA A 100 -4.73 7.94 6.24
C ALA A 100 -3.41 7.87 7.00
N ALA A 101 -2.70 6.74 6.91
CA ALA A 101 -1.45 6.56 7.63
C ALA A 101 -0.42 7.61 7.21
N ILE A 102 -0.20 7.76 5.90
CA ILE A 102 0.80 8.70 5.42
C ILE A 102 0.34 10.15 5.59
N THR A 103 -0.92 10.42 5.29
CA THR A 103 -1.43 11.80 5.35
C THR A 103 -1.39 12.35 6.77
N ASN A 104 -1.90 11.57 7.74
CA ASN A 104 -1.92 12.03 9.12
C ASN A 104 -0.51 12.21 9.68
N THR A 105 0.39 11.28 9.37
CA THR A 105 1.76 11.36 9.86
C THR A 105 2.49 12.56 9.28
N TYR A 106 2.32 12.78 7.97
CA TYR A 106 2.96 13.91 7.31
C TYR A 106 2.41 15.25 7.83
N GLN A 107 1.09 15.36 7.98
CA GLN A 107 0.47 16.58 8.44
C GLN A 107 0.92 16.94 9.86
N GLU A 108 1.04 15.93 10.70
CA GLU A 108 1.49 16.14 12.07
C GLU A 108 2.95 16.58 12.12
N LEU A 109 3.80 15.94 11.32
CA LEU A 109 5.23 16.23 11.35
C LEU A 109 5.56 17.62 10.80
N PHE A 110 4.88 18.04 9.74
CA PHE A 110 5.19 19.28 9.05
C PHE A 110 4.15 20.38 9.24
N SER A 111 3.16 20.16 10.09
CA SER A 111 2.06 21.10 10.31
C SER A 111 1.44 21.52 8.98
N SER A 112 1.22 20.55 8.12
CA SER A 112 0.79 20.74 6.73
C SER A 112 -0.63 20.23 6.55
N LYS A 113 -1.28 20.68 5.47
CA LYS A 113 -2.60 20.17 5.08
C LYS A 113 -2.51 19.28 3.85
N SER A 114 -1.31 18.90 3.46
CA SER A 114 -1.11 18.03 2.29
C SER A 114 -1.75 16.66 2.50
N LYS A 115 -2.29 16.11 1.41
CA LYS A 115 -2.90 14.79 1.41
C LYS A 115 -2.20 13.93 0.37
N PHE A 116 -2.10 12.64 0.66
CA PHE A 116 -1.39 11.71 -0.21
C PHE A 116 -2.26 10.50 -0.52
N SER A 117 -2.04 9.94 -1.70
CA SER A 117 -2.67 8.68 -2.09
C SER A 117 -1.83 7.53 -1.55
N GLY A 118 -2.44 6.70 -0.69
CA GLY A 118 -1.75 5.55 -0.13
C GLY A 118 -1.23 4.59 -1.19
N PRO A 119 -2.03 4.21 -2.20
CA PRO A 119 -1.52 3.33 -3.24
C PRO A 119 -0.29 3.87 -3.96
N LEU A 120 -0.23 5.16 -4.24
CA LEU A 120 0.95 5.75 -4.85
C LEU A 120 2.15 5.74 -3.90
N ILE A 121 1.91 6.02 -2.63
CA ILE A 121 2.95 6.02 -1.60
C ILE A 121 3.52 4.62 -1.41
N MET A 122 2.69 3.59 -1.52
CA MET A 122 3.14 2.21 -1.39
C MET A 122 3.69 1.64 -2.70
N GLY A 123 3.69 2.44 -3.76
CA GLY A 123 4.30 2.03 -5.01
C GLY A 123 3.47 1.10 -5.86
N HIS A 124 2.17 1.04 -5.64
CA HIS A 124 1.31 0.14 -6.42
C HIS A 124 1.19 0.56 -7.88
N ASN A 125 1.60 1.78 -8.22
CA ASN A 125 1.69 2.21 -9.61
C ASN A 125 3.04 1.87 -10.24
N LYS A 126 3.95 1.26 -9.49
CA LYS A 126 5.28 0.90 -9.97
C LYS A 126 5.29 -0.55 -10.42
N SER A 127 5.59 -0.78 -11.70
CA SER A 127 5.56 -2.15 -12.24
C SER A 127 6.54 -3.07 -11.53
N LYS A 128 7.70 -2.58 -11.15
CA LYS A 128 8.70 -3.41 -10.48
C LYS A 128 8.23 -3.88 -9.11
N ILE A 129 7.52 -3.02 -8.38
CA ILE A 129 6.98 -3.40 -7.08
C ILE A 129 5.85 -4.40 -7.26
N ASN A 130 4.96 -4.14 -8.23
CA ASN A 130 3.86 -5.06 -8.52
C ASN A 130 4.37 -6.44 -8.94
N GLU A 131 5.44 -6.47 -9.74
CA GLU A 131 6.04 -7.74 -10.14
C GLU A 131 6.50 -8.56 -8.94
N GLN A 132 7.07 -7.89 -7.95
CA GLN A 132 7.58 -8.59 -6.76
C GLN A 132 6.45 -9.11 -5.89
N ILE A 133 5.40 -8.32 -5.69
CA ILE A 133 4.30 -8.76 -4.84
C ILE A 133 3.39 -9.79 -5.53
N LEU A 134 3.51 -9.94 -6.84
CA LEU A 134 2.72 -10.91 -7.60
C LEU A 134 3.54 -12.13 -8.03
N ALA A 135 4.84 -12.14 -7.74
CA ALA A 135 5.74 -13.17 -8.27
C ALA A 135 5.37 -14.59 -7.86
N ASP A 136 4.80 -14.76 -6.67
CA ASP A 136 4.44 -16.08 -6.16
C ASP A 136 2.94 -16.37 -6.25
N ILE A 137 2.20 -15.53 -6.99
CA ILE A 137 0.76 -15.72 -7.16
C ILE A 137 0.53 -16.61 -8.36
N THR A 138 -0.04 -17.80 -8.13
CA THR A 138 -0.34 -18.72 -9.21
C THR A 138 -1.82 -18.74 -9.58
N PHE A 139 -2.67 -18.24 -8.72
CA PHE A 139 -4.08 -18.08 -9.00
C PHE A 139 -4.66 -17.04 -8.05
N TYR A 140 -5.81 -16.51 -8.42
CA TYR A 140 -6.47 -15.50 -7.59
C TYR A 140 -7.64 -16.14 -6.86
N PRO A 141 -7.96 -15.68 -5.65
CA PRO A 141 -9.03 -16.27 -4.85
C PRO A 141 -10.43 -16.03 -5.43
N PHE A 142 -10.53 -15.06 -6.33
CA PHE A 142 -11.79 -14.79 -7.03
C PHE A 142 -11.47 -14.17 -8.37
N ASN A 143 -12.29 -14.48 -9.32
CA ASN A 143 -12.11 -13.97 -10.68
C ASN A 143 -13.25 -13.07 -11.05
#